data_2f7648ab54c29e0e2d620a486b744faf
#
_entry.id   2f7648ab54c29e0e2d620a486b744faf
#
_cell.length_a   1.000
_cell.length_b   1.000
_cell.length_c   1.000
_cell.angle_alpha   90.00
_cell.angle_beta   90.00
_cell.angle_gamma   90.00
#
_symmetry.space_group_name_H-M   'P 1'
#
loop_
_entity.id
_entity.type
_entity.pdbx_description
1 polymer ?
#
loop_
_entity_poly.entity_id
_entity_poly.type
_entity_poly.pdbx_seq_one_letter_code
_entity_poly.pdbx_strand_id
1 'polypeptide(L)'
;MTHDITEGTTTLTAADGFTLEAFRATPAGTPRGGLVILQEIFGITDQLKGVVRSYARDGYDTIIPALYDRVAPGTVVPFADANRGRDLAYGLPLDKVMLDVAAAAQRVRGPHGVSVLGFCWGGGVIVRAAAEIDLRGAIAFYGTRLPTYLDCKP
;
A
#
# COMPACT_ATOMS: atom_id res chain seq x y z
N MET A 1 -16.10 18.67 2.03
CA MET A 1 -17.13 17.77 2.61
C MET A 1 -16.44 16.45 2.97
N THR A 2 -16.65 15.97 4.16
CA THR A 2 -16.19 14.64 4.57
C THR A 2 -17.27 13.61 4.25
N HIS A 3 -16.88 12.46 3.74
CA HIS A 3 -17.79 11.35 3.44
C HIS A 3 -17.94 10.43 4.65
N ASP A 4 -19.12 9.83 4.81
CA ASP A 4 -19.27 8.63 5.62
C ASP A 4 -18.48 7.51 4.95
N ILE A 5 -17.92 6.60 5.74
CA ILE A 5 -17.06 5.53 5.23
C ILE A 5 -17.52 4.16 5.73
N THR A 6 -17.29 3.14 4.92
CA THR A 6 -17.34 1.73 5.33
C THR A 6 -15.91 1.20 5.33
N GLU A 7 -15.51 0.50 6.39
CA GLU A 7 -14.15 0.00 6.54
C GLU A 7 -14.08 -1.45 7.02
N GLY A 8 -12.98 -2.10 6.75
CA GLY A 8 -12.73 -3.46 7.24
C GLY A 8 -11.52 -4.13 6.58
N THR A 9 -11.22 -5.32 7.06
CA THR A 9 -10.24 -6.22 6.45
C THR A 9 -10.86 -6.90 5.23
N THR A 10 -10.09 -7.03 4.16
CA THR A 10 -10.45 -7.75 2.94
C THR A 10 -9.26 -8.61 2.49
N THR A 11 -9.54 -9.61 1.68
CA THR A 11 -8.49 -10.47 1.09
C THR A 11 -8.20 -10.02 -0.34
N LEU A 12 -6.94 -9.99 -0.70
CA LEU A 12 -6.45 -9.79 -2.05
C LEU A 12 -5.83 -11.09 -2.57
N THR A 13 -5.89 -11.28 -3.89
CA THR A 13 -5.19 -12.37 -4.57
C THR A 13 -4.24 -11.75 -5.59
N ALA A 14 -2.95 -11.96 -5.40
CA ALA A 14 -1.90 -11.53 -6.33
C ALA A 14 -1.86 -12.41 -7.59
N ALA A 15 -1.22 -11.94 -8.66
CA ALA A 15 -1.19 -12.64 -9.94
C ALA A 15 -0.50 -14.01 -9.89
N ASP A 16 0.35 -14.25 -8.90
CA ASP A 16 0.98 -15.56 -8.65
C ASP A 16 0.11 -16.51 -7.79
N GLY A 17 -1.14 -16.12 -7.50
CA GLY A 17 -2.08 -16.89 -6.69
C GLY A 17 -1.92 -16.73 -5.18
N PHE A 18 -0.94 -15.95 -4.72
CA PHE A 18 -0.77 -15.67 -3.30
C PHE A 18 -1.93 -14.80 -2.77
N THR A 19 -2.45 -15.17 -1.59
CA THR A 19 -3.49 -14.39 -0.91
C THR A 19 -2.92 -13.66 0.28
N LEU A 20 -3.29 -12.39 0.42
CA LEU A 20 -2.87 -11.54 1.54
C LEU A 20 -4.05 -10.72 2.06
N GLU A 21 -3.96 -10.28 3.29
CA GLU A 21 -4.92 -9.34 3.86
C GLU A 21 -4.65 -7.90 3.41
N ALA A 22 -5.68 -7.09 3.47
CA ALA A 22 -5.59 -5.64 3.31
C ALA A 22 -6.64 -4.96 4.20
N PHE A 23 -6.33 -3.77 4.70
CA PHE A 23 -7.33 -2.92 5.31
C PHE A 23 -7.83 -1.92 4.27
N ARG A 24 -9.15 -1.79 4.13
CA ARG A 24 -9.79 -0.91 3.15
C ARG A 24 -10.83 -0.03 3.83
N ALA A 25 -10.92 1.20 3.37
CA ALA A 25 -12.02 2.11 3.69
C ALA A 25 -12.57 2.71 2.39
N THR A 26 -13.88 2.68 2.25
CA THR A 26 -14.59 3.12 1.05
C THR A 26 -15.54 4.26 1.41
N PRO A 27 -15.54 5.39 0.69
CA PRO A 27 -16.47 6.48 0.92
C PRO A 27 -17.89 6.10 0.51
N ALA A 28 -18.87 6.72 1.13
CA ALA A 28 -20.24 6.67 0.63
C ALA A 28 -20.34 7.37 -0.74
N GLY A 29 -21.09 6.76 -1.66
CA GLY A 29 -21.26 7.27 -3.03
C GLY A 29 -20.12 6.86 -3.98
N THR A 30 -19.98 7.58 -5.09
CA THR A 30 -18.97 7.30 -6.11
C THR A 30 -17.61 7.82 -5.68
N PRO A 31 -16.57 6.99 -5.58
CA PRO A 31 -15.23 7.44 -5.22
C PRO A 31 -14.63 8.39 -6.27
N ARG A 32 -13.86 9.36 -5.80
CA ARG A 32 -13.07 10.29 -6.64
C ARG A 32 -11.93 9.57 -7.38
N GLY A 33 -11.54 8.38 -6.91
CA GLY A 33 -10.49 7.52 -7.46
C GLY A 33 -10.07 6.48 -6.44
N GLY A 34 -9.23 5.55 -6.86
CA GLY A 34 -8.59 4.57 -5.98
C GLY A 34 -7.29 5.11 -5.40
N LEU A 35 -6.97 4.72 -4.17
CA LEU A 35 -5.71 5.06 -3.52
C LEU A 35 -5.15 3.85 -2.77
N VAL A 36 -3.94 3.45 -3.12
CA VAL A 36 -3.18 2.43 -2.38
C VAL A 36 -2.19 3.13 -1.45
N ILE A 37 -2.20 2.76 -0.18
CA ILE A 37 -1.20 3.19 0.80
C ILE A 37 -0.15 2.09 0.94
N LEU A 38 1.13 2.44 0.89
CA LEU A 38 2.23 1.50 1.15
C LEU A 38 2.84 1.76 2.51
N GLN A 39 2.97 0.69 3.27
CA GLN A 39 3.42 0.68 4.66
C GLN A 39 4.88 1.11 4.84
N GLU A 40 5.18 1.57 6.03
CA GLU A 40 6.54 1.67 6.57
C GLU A 40 7.06 0.26 6.93
N ILE A 41 8.20 0.19 7.60
CA ILE A 41 8.78 -1.07 8.09
C ILE A 41 8.01 -1.70 9.28
N PHE A 42 6.87 -1.15 9.67
CA PHE A 42 6.12 -1.59 10.86
C PHE A 42 4.84 -2.38 10.52
N GLY A 43 4.52 -2.57 9.24
CA GLY A 43 3.28 -3.25 8.83
C GLY A 43 2.08 -2.30 8.81
N ILE A 44 0.88 -2.86 8.88
CA ILE A 44 -0.38 -2.09 8.91
C ILE A 44 -0.65 -1.61 10.33
N THR A 45 0.00 -0.52 10.73
CA THR A 45 -0.20 0.10 12.04
C THR A 45 -1.55 0.82 12.15
N ASP A 46 -2.02 1.07 13.38
CA ASP A 46 -3.24 1.86 13.58
C ASP A 46 -3.10 3.29 13.05
N GLN A 47 -1.89 3.84 13.08
CA GLN A 47 -1.58 5.13 12.45
C GLN A 47 -1.88 5.09 10.95
N LEU A 48 -1.41 4.07 10.22
CA LEU A 48 -1.65 3.94 8.78
C LEU A 48 -3.11 3.61 8.47
N LYS A 49 -3.80 2.84 9.31
CA LYS A 49 -5.26 2.70 9.20
C LYS A 49 -5.98 4.05 9.36
N GLY A 50 -5.47 4.93 10.23
CA GLY A 50 -5.92 6.32 10.34
C GLY A 50 -5.76 7.11 9.05
N VAL A 51 -4.62 6.95 8.36
CA VAL A 51 -4.37 7.56 7.05
C VAL A 51 -5.36 7.04 6.00
N VAL A 52 -5.59 5.72 5.95
CA VAL A 52 -6.58 5.09 5.05
C VAL A 52 -7.97 5.69 5.28
N ARG A 53 -8.40 5.81 6.54
CA ARG A 53 -9.69 6.43 6.89
C ARG A 53 -9.78 7.90 6.47
N SER A 54 -8.69 8.65 6.65
CA SER A 54 -8.65 10.07 6.30
C SER A 54 -8.90 10.27 4.80
N TYR A 55 -8.17 9.57 3.95
CA TYR A 55 -8.36 9.66 2.51
C TYR A 55 -9.73 9.11 2.06
N ALA A 56 -10.26 8.09 2.73
CA ALA A 56 -11.62 7.63 2.44
C ALA A 56 -12.67 8.70 2.76
N ARG A 57 -12.52 9.43 3.87
CA ARG A 57 -13.39 10.58 4.18
C ARG A 57 -13.24 11.72 3.17
N ASP A 58 -12.08 11.85 2.54
CA ASP A 58 -11.86 12.81 1.44
C ASP A 58 -12.41 12.31 0.09
N GLY A 59 -13.03 11.13 0.07
CA GLY A 59 -13.74 10.60 -1.08
C GLY A 59 -12.95 9.61 -1.94
N TYR A 60 -11.84 9.06 -1.47
CA TYR A 60 -11.07 8.04 -2.18
C TYR A 60 -11.40 6.63 -1.68
N ASP A 61 -11.50 5.67 -2.59
CA ASP A 61 -11.53 4.25 -2.22
C ASP A 61 -10.11 3.83 -1.85
N THR A 62 -9.82 3.71 -0.56
CA THR A 62 -8.44 3.63 -0.05
C THR A 62 -8.16 2.27 0.56
N ILE A 63 -7.01 1.69 0.21
CA ILE A 63 -6.58 0.36 0.66
C ILE A 63 -5.10 0.35 1.05
N ILE A 64 -4.75 -0.44 2.07
CA ILE A 64 -3.36 -0.75 2.44
C ILE A 64 -3.18 -2.28 2.47
N PRO A 65 -2.33 -2.87 1.59
CA PRO A 65 -2.05 -4.30 1.58
C PRO A 65 -1.08 -4.69 2.70
N ALA A 66 -1.28 -5.87 3.30
CA ALA A 66 -0.40 -6.46 4.30
C ALA A 66 0.82 -7.10 3.62
N LEU A 67 1.81 -6.31 3.23
CA LEU A 67 2.97 -6.77 2.46
C LEU A 67 3.82 -7.81 3.20
N TYR A 68 3.72 -7.88 4.53
CA TYR A 68 4.44 -8.88 5.33
C TYR A 68 3.78 -10.27 5.33
N ASP A 69 2.55 -10.41 4.82
CA ASP A 69 1.86 -11.69 4.85
C ASP A 69 2.58 -12.80 4.09
N ARG A 70 3.46 -12.45 3.14
CA ARG A 70 4.30 -13.43 2.44
C ARG A 70 5.32 -14.14 3.32
N VAL A 71 5.72 -13.54 4.44
CA VAL A 71 6.77 -14.08 5.32
C VAL A 71 6.33 -14.15 6.78
N ALA A 72 5.44 -13.28 7.20
CA ALA A 72 4.97 -13.17 8.58
C ALA A 72 3.52 -12.64 8.63
N PRO A 73 2.52 -13.47 8.31
CA PRO A 73 1.12 -13.05 8.25
C PRO A 73 0.64 -12.34 9.51
N GLY A 74 -0.09 -11.23 9.33
CA GLY A 74 -0.67 -10.47 10.41
C GLY A 74 0.34 -9.69 11.28
N THR A 75 1.59 -9.58 10.85
CA THR A 75 2.63 -8.94 11.66
C THR A 75 2.51 -7.42 11.64
N VAL A 76 2.45 -6.84 12.85
CA VAL A 76 2.70 -5.43 13.12
C VAL A 76 3.91 -5.35 14.06
N VAL A 77 4.94 -4.63 13.63
CA VAL A 77 6.19 -4.50 14.38
C VAL A 77 6.10 -3.29 15.29
N PRO A 78 6.40 -3.42 16.60
CA PRO A 78 6.47 -2.27 17.50
C PRO A 78 7.51 -1.25 17.04
N PHE A 79 7.25 0.04 17.20
CA PHE A 79 8.19 1.11 16.82
C PHE A 79 9.56 0.98 17.50
N ALA A 80 9.60 0.41 18.71
CA ALA A 80 10.84 0.12 19.42
C ALA A 80 11.69 -0.98 18.77
N ASP A 81 11.13 -1.80 17.89
CA ASP A 81 11.79 -2.94 17.23
C ASP A 81 12.02 -2.68 15.73
N ALA A 82 12.52 -1.50 15.39
CA ALA A 82 12.76 -1.09 14.01
C ALA A 82 13.75 -1.99 13.25
N ASN A 83 14.66 -2.67 13.95
CA ASN A 83 15.58 -3.63 13.32
C ASN A 83 14.81 -4.80 12.73
N ARG A 84 13.90 -5.40 13.48
CA ARG A 84 13.02 -6.48 12.98
C ARG A 84 12.18 -6.00 11.79
N GLY A 85 11.64 -4.79 11.87
CA GLY A 85 10.87 -4.21 10.76
C GLY A 85 11.71 -4.07 9.49
N ARG A 86 12.96 -3.61 9.62
CA ARG A 86 13.91 -3.55 8.48
C ARG A 86 14.21 -4.92 7.91
N ASP A 87 14.50 -5.90 8.76
CA ASP A 87 14.82 -7.26 8.32
C ASP A 87 13.67 -7.88 7.52
N LEU A 88 12.42 -7.69 7.99
CA LEU A 88 11.23 -8.13 7.27
C LEU A 88 11.08 -7.40 5.92
N ALA A 89 11.12 -6.08 5.92
CA ALA A 89 10.91 -5.27 4.72
C ALA A 89 11.98 -5.52 3.65
N TYR A 90 13.25 -5.59 4.06
CA TYR A 90 14.39 -5.75 3.15
C TYR A 90 14.60 -7.19 2.70
N GLY A 91 14.07 -8.14 3.44
CA GLY A 91 14.06 -9.56 3.06
C GLY A 91 12.97 -9.94 2.06
N LEU A 92 11.97 -9.09 1.84
CA LEU A 92 10.92 -9.35 0.85
C LEU A 92 11.46 -9.20 -0.58
N PRO A 93 11.27 -10.20 -1.46
CA PRO A 93 11.59 -10.06 -2.87
C PRO A 93 10.71 -8.95 -3.50
N LEU A 94 11.35 -7.97 -4.12
CA LEU A 94 10.65 -6.77 -4.62
C LEU A 94 9.63 -7.09 -5.72
N ASP A 95 9.91 -8.08 -6.58
CA ASP A 95 8.98 -8.59 -7.58
C ASP A 95 7.68 -9.11 -6.95
N LYS A 96 7.78 -9.76 -5.79
CA LYS A 96 6.61 -10.24 -5.03
C LYS A 96 5.83 -9.11 -4.40
N VAL A 97 6.53 -8.12 -3.84
CA VAL A 97 5.91 -6.89 -3.32
C VAL A 97 5.12 -6.19 -4.43
N MET A 98 5.67 -6.13 -5.65
CA MET A 98 4.99 -5.50 -6.79
C MET A 98 3.72 -6.23 -7.19
N LEU A 99 3.68 -7.57 -7.11
CA LEU A 99 2.45 -8.33 -7.37
C LEU A 99 1.35 -7.98 -6.35
N ASP A 100 1.71 -7.81 -5.09
CA ASP A 100 0.77 -7.46 -4.02
C ASP A 100 0.25 -6.02 -4.17
N VAL A 101 1.14 -5.10 -4.51
CA VAL A 101 0.77 -3.69 -4.79
C VAL A 101 -0.15 -3.61 -6.01
N ALA A 102 0.13 -4.37 -7.07
CA ALA A 102 -0.71 -4.44 -8.26
C ALA A 102 -2.11 -5.01 -7.95
N ALA A 103 -2.19 -6.03 -7.10
CA ALA A 103 -3.48 -6.58 -6.64
C ALA A 103 -4.29 -5.54 -5.85
N ALA A 104 -3.65 -4.79 -4.97
CA ALA A 104 -4.29 -3.69 -4.24
C ALA A 104 -4.76 -2.58 -5.18
N ALA A 105 -3.92 -2.18 -6.13
CA ALA A 105 -4.27 -1.17 -7.14
C ALA A 105 -5.48 -1.62 -7.99
N GLN A 106 -5.49 -2.87 -8.44
CA GLN A 106 -6.61 -3.42 -9.19
C GLN A 106 -7.91 -3.44 -8.37
N ARG A 107 -7.82 -3.73 -7.07
CA ARG A 107 -8.98 -3.80 -6.16
C ARG A 107 -9.74 -2.49 -6.02
N VAL A 108 -9.03 -1.36 -6.05
CA VAL A 108 -9.61 -0.03 -5.89
C VAL A 108 -9.63 0.81 -7.17
N ARG A 109 -9.19 0.23 -8.28
CA ARG A 109 -9.20 0.91 -9.58
C ARG A 109 -10.63 1.14 -10.04
N GLY A 110 -11.05 2.38 -10.03
CA GLY A 110 -12.33 2.83 -10.56
C GLY A 110 -12.18 3.56 -11.90
N PRO A 111 -13.26 4.15 -12.40
CA PRO A 111 -13.27 4.88 -13.68
C PRO A 111 -12.31 6.09 -13.68
N HIS A 112 -11.97 6.61 -12.52
CA HIS A 112 -11.01 7.72 -12.35
C HIS A 112 -9.57 7.25 -12.14
N GLY A 113 -9.30 5.94 -12.25
CA GLY A 113 -7.97 5.36 -12.07
C GLY A 113 -7.58 5.14 -10.61
N VAL A 114 -6.30 4.86 -10.40
CA VAL A 114 -5.72 4.59 -9.08
C VAL A 114 -4.39 5.33 -8.92
N SER A 115 -4.12 5.81 -7.72
CA SER A 115 -2.84 6.37 -7.31
C SER A 115 -2.24 5.56 -6.17
N VAL A 116 -0.94 5.66 -5.98
CA VAL A 116 -0.22 5.01 -4.87
C VAL A 116 0.51 6.06 -4.04
N LEU A 117 0.44 5.93 -2.72
CA LEU A 117 1.11 6.80 -1.77
C LEU A 117 1.87 5.92 -0.78
N GLY A 118 3.14 6.20 -0.54
CA GLY A 118 3.98 5.38 0.34
C GLY A 118 4.82 6.20 1.30
N PHE A 119 5.06 5.60 2.47
CA PHE A 119 5.84 6.20 3.55
C PHE A 119 7.11 5.38 3.81
N CYS A 120 8.24 6.03 4.08
CA CYS A 120 9.50 5.38 4.46
C CYS A 120 9.91 4.30 3.44
N TRP A 121 9.95 3.02 3.83
CA TRP A 121 10.20 1.92 2.92
C TRP A 121 9.17 1.87 1.77
N GLY A 122 7.87 1.98 2.08
CA GLY A 122 6.81 2.08 1.08
C GLY A 122 7.00 3.26 0.14
N GLY A 123 7.54 4.39 0.63
CA GLY A 123 7.92 5.53 -0.19
C GLY A 123 9.05 5.22 -1.16
N GLY A 124 9.98 4.33 -0.83
CA GLY A 124 10.99 3.80 -1.75
C GLY A 124 10.37 2.89 -2.80
N VAL A 125 9.50 1.96 -2.39
CA VAL A 125 8.79 1.02 -3.28
C VAL A 125 7.95 1.74 -4.34
N ILE A 126 7.48 2.94 -4.07
CA ILE A 126 6.73 3.79 -5.03
C ILE A 126 7.46 3.96 -6.36
N VAL A 127 8.79 4.04 -6.37
CA VAL A 127 9.57 4.20 -7.61
C VAL A 127 9.33 3.02 -8.56
N ARG A 128 9.31 1.79 -8.03
CA ARG A 128 8.98 0.60 -8.81
C ARG A 128 7.51 0.57 -9.20
N ALA A 129 6.61 0.93 -8.28
CA ALA A 129 5.18 0.98 -8.59
C ALA A 129 4.88 1.92 -9.74
N ALA A 130 5.51 3.10 -9.79
CA ALA A 130 5.36 4.07 -10.86
C ALA A 130 5.88 3.56 -12.22
N ALA A 131 6.91 2.69 -12.20
CA ALA A 131 7.47 2.11 -13.42
C ALA A 131 6.69 0.90 -13.96
N GLU A 132 6.01 0.15 -13.10
CA GLU A 132 5.43 -1.17 -13.45
C GLU A 132 3.90 -1.21 -13.45
N ILE A 133 3.25 -0.25 -12.80
CA ILE A 133 1.79 -0.22 -12.65
C ILE A 133 1.25 1.03 -13.34
N ASP A 134 0.18 0.88 -14.11
CA ASP A 134 -0.54 2.03 -14.67
C ASP A 134 -1.22 2.83 -13.55
N LEU A 135 -0.65 3.97 -13.21
CA LEU A 135 -1.06 4.84 -12.11
C LEU A 135 -1.38 6.26 -12.59
N ARG A 136 -2.33 6.90 -11.94
CA ARG A 136 -2.61 8.32 -12.10
C ARG A 136 -1.61 9.20 -11.36
N GLY A 137 -1.03 8.71 -10.31
CA GLY A 137 -0.04 9.39 -9.51
C GLY A 137 0.68 8.45 -8.55
N ALA A 138 1.91 8.80 -8.23
CA ALA A 138 2.74 8.09 -7.28
C ALA A 138 3.40 9.11 -6.35
N ILE A 139 3.16 9.02 -5.05
CA ILE A 139 3.60 10.00 -4.05
C ILE A 139 4.43 9.30 -2.99
N ALA A 140 5.69 9.71 -2.86
CA ALA A 140 6.60 9.19 -1.84
C ALA A 140 6.81 10.20 -0.72
N PHE A 141 6.52 9.79 0.51
CA PHE A 141 6.91 10.52 1.71
C PHE A 141 8.16 9.89 2.32
N TYR A 142 9.21 10.68 2.48
CA TYR A 142 10.51 10.28 3.05
C TYR A 142 10.96 8.87 2.63
N GLY A 143 10.88 8.58 1.32
CA GLY A 143 11.25 7.29 0.75
C GLY A 143 12.69 6.89 1.06
N THR A 144 12.87 5.64 1.48
CA THR A 144 14.18 5.07 1.79
C THR A 144 14.65 4.14 0.68
N ARG A 145 15.97 3.85 0.62
CA ARG A 145 16.58 2.95 -0.37
C ARG A 145 16.37 3.35 -1.84
N LEU A 146 16.12 4.61 -2.11
CA LEU A 146 15.86 5.09 -3.47
C LEU A 146 16.92 4.65 -4.48
N PRO A 147 18.25 4.67 -4.18
CA PRO A 147 19.24 4.17 -5.12
C PRO A 147 19.03 2.72 -5.56
N THR A 148 18.43 1.88 -4.72
CA THR A 148 18.13 0.47 -5.03
C THR A 148 17.06 0.31 -6.13
N TYR A 149 16.28 1.37 -6.38
CA TYR A 149 15.15 1.35 -7.32
C TYR A 149 15.38 2.18 -8.58
N LEU A 150 16.56 2.82 -8.72
CA LEU A 150 16.84 3.74 -9.84
C LEU A 150 17.17 3.05 -11.18
N ASP A 151 17.37 1.75 -11.19
CA ASP A 151 17.52 0.94 -12.38
C ASP A 151 16.18 0.67 -13.11
N CYS A 152 15.07 1.05 -12.48
CA CYS A 152 13.75 0.98 -13.12
C CYS A 152 13.61 2.09 -14.14
N LYS A 153 13.30 1.70 -15.37
CA LYS A 153 12.89 2.67 -16.40
C LYS A 153 11.41 2.99 -16.24
N PRO A 154 11.04 4.27 -16.25
CA PRO A 154 9.64 4.66 -16.26
C PRO A 154 8.94 4.25 -17.55
#